data_05d01c8cb4e3d48fee94153a93600414
#
_entry.id   05d01c8cb4e3d48fee94153a93600414
#
_cell.length_a   1.000
_cell.length_b   1.000
_cell.length_c   1.000
_cell.angle_alpha   90.00
_cell.angle_beta   90.00
_cell.angle_gamma   90.00
#
_symmetry.space_group_name_H-M   'P 1'
#
loop_
_entity.id
_entity.type
_entity.pdbx_description
1 polymer ?
#
loop_
_entity_poly.entity_id
_entity_poly.type
_entity_poly.pdbx_seq_one_letter_code
_entity_poly.pdbx_strand_id
1 'polypeptide(L)'
;MRLTLPEIKKKVSSLVPEGIDFEVTLEAGAISIITKQPSAFSSGPDNLTVKIAKAIKRRIVVRPHQTTLSDEAEVHEAVNRIMPPEAEVRNIWLDPALCEVILECDDPASAVGPKGAHVNLLRDETGWLVKVERAPARESRTQHDIRRYRKEMADDRKSLLKKFGTRIYRP
;
A
#
# COMPACT_ATOMS: atom_id res chain seq x y z
N MET A 1 -2.56 22.88 17.91
CA MET A 1 -3.39 23.43 16.81
C MET A 1 -3.55 22.33 15.75
N ARG A 2 -4.78 21.98 15.36
CA ARG A 2 -5.01 20.96 14.31
C ARG A 2 -4.97 21.66 12.95
N LEU A 3 -4.04 21.25 12.08
CA LEU A 3 -3.97 21.77 10.72
C LEU A 3 -5.18 21.31 9.91
N THR A 4 -5.74 22.22 9.13
CA THR A 4 -6.80 21.93 8.15
C THR A 4 -6.20 21.26 6.91
N LEU A 5 -7.03 20.58 6.10
CA LEU A 5 -6.54 19.92 4.88
C LEU A 5 -5.86 20.90 3.89
N PRO A 6 -6.36 22.11 3.63
CA PRO A 6 -5.66 23.09 2.80
C PRO A 6 -4.27 23.48 3.32
N GLU A 7 -4.15 23.67 4.65
CA GLU A 7 -2.85 23.98 5.28
C GLU A 7 -1.87 22.80 5.16
N ILE A 8 -2.37 21.57 5.31
CA ILE A 8 -1.58 20.37 5.09
C ILE A 8 -1.10 20.30 3.64
N LYS A 9 -2.00 20.47 2.66
CA LYS A 9 -1.64 20.49 1.24
C LYS A 9 -0.54 21.51 0.95
N LYS A 10 -0.69 22.74 1.45
CA LYS A 10 0.32 23.82 1.30
C LYS A 10 1.67 23.44 1.91
N LYS A 11 1.69 22.84 3.09
CA LYS A 11 2.92 22.36 3.73
C LYS A 11 3.58 21.22 2.99
N VAL A 12 2.80 20.26 2.47
CA VAL A 12 3.34 19.17 1.65
C VAL A 12 3.95 19.74 0.38
N SER A 13 3.24 20.62 -0.34
CA SER A 13 3.74 21.25 -1.58
C SER A 13 5.03 22.04 -1.37
N SER A 14 5.24 22.65 -0.20
CA SER A 14 6.49 23.37 0.08
C SER A 14 7.69 22.46 0.37
N LEU A 15 7.46 21.17 0.65
CA LEU A 15 8.51 20.20 0.99
C LEU A 15 8.82 19.22 -0.15
N VAL A 16 7.88 19.04 -1.08
CA VAL A 16 8.04 18.15 -2.22
C VAL A 16 8.77 18.90 -3.32
N PRO A 17 9.83 18.33 -3.94
CA PRO A 17 10.53 18.93 -5.06
C PRO A 17 9.59 19.19 -6.25
N GLU A 18 9.93 20.21 -7.05
CA GLU A 18 9.24 20.49 -8.30
C GLU A 18 9.35 19.31 -9.27
N GLY A 19 8.28 19.03 -10.02
CA GLY A 19 8.23 17.94 -11.00
C GLY A 19 7.67 16.61 -10.46
N ILE A 20 7.37 16.51 -9.17
CA ILE A 20 6.67 15.36 -8.61
C ILE A 20 5.17 15.68 -8.51
N ASP A 21 4.37 14.94 -9.29
CA ASP A 21 2.91 15.05 -9.23
C ASP A 21 2.36 14.22 -8.06
N PHE A 22 1.51 14.85 -7.22
CA PHE A 22 0.93 14.20 -6.06
C PHE A 22 -0.42 14.78 -5.66
N GLU A 23 -1.23 13.96 -5.04
CA GLU A 23 -2.48 14.33 -4.40
C GLU A 23 -2.41 14.05 -2.90
N VAL A 24 -2.96 14.97 -2.08
CA VAL A 24 -3.02 14.80 -0.62
C VAL A 24 -4.47 14.60 -0.20
N THR A 25 -4.70 13.51 0.54
CA THR A 25 -6.02 13.13 1.03
C THR A 25 -5.95 12.70 2.50
N LEU A 26 -7.11 12.73 3.18
CA LEU A 26 -7.24 12.22 4.54
C LEU A 26 -7.66 10.75 4.49
N GLU A 27 -6.97 9.93 5.26
CA GLU A 27 -7.29 8.52 5.44
C GLU A 27 -7.28 8.22 6.93
N ALA A 28 -8.19 7.38 7.42
CA ALA A 28 -8.40 7.04 8.84
C ALA A 28 -7.20 7.27 9.77
N GLY A 29 -7.06 8.49 10.31
CA GLY A 29 -5.96 8.86 11.22
C GLY A 29 -4.62 9.19 10.57
N ALA A 30 -4.48 9.09 9.25
CA ALA A 30 -3.26 9.38 8.50
C ALA A 30 -3.51 10.39 7.37
N ILE A 31 -2.44 10.96 6.85
CA ILE A 31 -2.42 11.72 5.60
C ILE A 31 -1.93 10.78 4.50
N SER A 32 -2.73 10.57 3.48
CA SER A 32 -2.33 9.79 2.30
C SER A 32 -1.82 10.72 1.21
N ILE A 33 -0.63 10.44 0.70
CA ILE A 33 -0.02 11.10 -0.47
C ILE A 33 -0.07 10.09 -1.61
N ILE A 34 -0.81 10.44 -2.66
CA ILE A 34 -1.00 9.61 -3.84
C ILE A 34 -0.11 10.15 -4.93
N THR A 35 0.75 9.34 -5.51
CA THR A 35 1.72 9.77 -6.52
C THR A 35 2.02 8.66 -7.53
N LYS A 36 2.43 9.05 -8.75
CA LYS A 36 2.96 8.12 -9.74
C LYS A 36 4.41 7.72 -9.48
N GLN A 37 5.08 8.44 -8.56
CA GLN A 37 6.50 8.25 -8.23
C GLN A 37 6.68 7.99 -6.71
N PRO A 38 6.15 6.88 -6.15
CA PRO A 38 6.21 6.62 -4.71
C PRO A 38 7.64 6.46 -4.19
N SER A 39 8.58 5.99 -5.02
CA SER A 39 9.98 5.86 -4.67
C SER A 39 10.65 7.20 -4.33
N ALA A 40 10.22 8.31 -4.95
CA ALA A 40 10.73 9.64 -4.66
C ALA A 40 10.48 10.08 -3.20
N PHE A 41 9.48 9.50 -2.54
CA PHE A 41 9.15 9.80 -1.15
C PHE A 41 9.88 8.91 -0.13
N SER A 42 10.32 7.72 -0.54
CA SER A 42 10.92 6.72 0.35
C SER A 42 12.42 6.53 0.18
N SER A 43 13.00 6.99 -0.94
CA SER A 43 14.41 6.79 -1.29
C SER A 43 15.30 7.93 -0.84
N GLY A 44 16.54 7.59 -0.43
CA GLY A 44 17.60 8.54 -0.13
C GLY A 44 17.76 8.92 1.35
N PRO A 45 18.88 9.59 1.68
CA PRO A 45 19.20 10.02 3.03
C PRO A 45 18.19 11.02 3.61
N ASP A 46 17.47 11.70 2.72
CA ASP A 46 16.46 12.70 3.02
C ASP A 46 15.04 12.19 2.75
N ASN A 47 14.66 11.08 3.41
CA ASN A 47 13.32 10.49 3.26
C ASN A 47 12.22 11.55 3.43
N LEU A 48 11.61 11.95 2.29
CA LEU A 48 10.56 12.98 2.24
C LEU A 48 9.36 12.63 3.12
N THR A 49 9.00 11.34 3.21
CA THR A 49 7.91 10.88 4.07
C THR A 49 8.19 11.25 5.52
N VAL A 50 9.43 11.07 6.00
CA VAL A 50 9.83 11.41 7.37
C VAL A 50 9.84 12.93 7.58
N LYS A 51 10.36 13.70 6.61
CA LYS A 51 10.35 15.18 6.67
C LYS A 51 8.92 15.72 6.75
N ILE A 52 8.03 15.23 5.90
CA ILE A 52 6.63 15.62 5.87
C ILE A 52 5.92 15.22 7.18
N ALA A 53 6.14 13.98 7.67
CA ALA A 53 5.55 13.51 8.92
C ALA A 53 5.95 14.39 10.11
N LYS A 54 7.24 14.78 10.20
CA LYS A 54 7.75 15.70 11.25
C LYS A 54 7.14 17.09 11.14
N ALA A 55 7.00 17.63 9.92
CA ALA A 55 6.46 18.97 9.70
C ALA A 55 4.96 19.07 10.02
N ILE A 56 4.19 18.00 9.72
CA ILE A 56 2.73 17.96 9.90
C ILE A 56 2.36 17.38 11.28
N LYS A 57 3.28 16.64 11.93
CA LYS A 57 3.06 15.89 13.17
C LYS A 57 1.90 14.89 13.06
N ARG A 58 1.82 14.19 11.91
CA ARG A 58 0.85 13.14 11.61
C ARG A 58 1.50 12.00 10.85
N ARG A 59 0.89 10.81 10.94
CA ARG A 59 1.28 9.67 10.13
C ARG A 59 1.05 9.98 8.66
N ILE A 60 2.07 9.70 7.84
CA ILE A 60 2.01 9.82 6.38
C ILE A 60 2.02 8.41 5.79
N VAL A 61 1.16 8.18 4.82
CA VAL A 61 1.15 6.97 3.99
C VAL A 61 1.32 7.43 2.55
N VAL A 62 2.32 6.91 1.87
CA VAL A 62 2.52 7.16 0.43
C VAL A 62 1.86 6.03 -0.33
N ARG A 63 0.97 6.36 -1.25
CA ARG A 63 0.27 5.39 -2.09
C ARG A 63 0.59 5.60 -3.56
N PRO A 64 0.80 4.53 -4.31
CA PRO A 64 0.93 4.63 -5.76
C PRO A 64 -0.39 5.09 -6.38
N HIS A 65 -0.30 5.74 -7.53
CA HIS A 65 -1.49 6.06 -8.31
C HIS A 65 -2.00 4.78 -9.00
N GLN A 66 -3.32 4.59 -9.08
CA GLN A 66 -3.93 3.37 -9.63
C GLN A 66 -3.49 3.03 -11.07
N THR A 67 -3.18 4.06 -11.87
CA THR A 67 -2.72 3.86 -13.27
C THR A 67 -1.32 3.30 -13.39
N THR A 68 -0.58 3.18 -12.28
CA THR A 68 0.79 2.64 -12.26
C THR A 68 0.85 1.22 -11.69
N LEU A 69 -0.28 0.62 -11.37
CA LEU A 69 -0.36 -0.71 -10.82
C LEU A 69 -0.37 -1.75 -11.94
N SER A 70 0.43 -2.79 -11.79
CA SER A 70 0.35 -4.00 -12.59
C SER A 70 -0.99 -4.71 -12.40
N ASP A 71 -1.40 -5.49 -13.37
CA ASP A 71 -2.61 -6.30 -13.26
C ASP A 71 -2.44 -7.49 -12.31
N GLU A 72 -3.54 -8.18 -12.00
CA GLU A 72 -3.55 -9.29 -11.05
C GLU A 72 -2.65 -10.45 -11.50
N ALA A 73 -2.61 -10.76 -12.79
CA ALA A 73 -1.80 -11.86 -13.33
C ALA A 73 -0.30 -11.54 -13.21
N GLU A 74 0.10 -10.31 -13.57
CA GLU A 74 1.47 -9.83 -13.42
C GLU A 74 1.93 -9.84 -11.95
N VAL A 75 1.04 -9.46 -11.01
CA VAL A 75 1.34 -9.54 -9.57
C VAL A 75 1.58 -10.97 -9.13
N HIS A 76 0.74 -11.93 -9.54
CA HIS A 76 0.92 -13.34 -9.21
C HIS A 76 2.23 -13.90 -9.77
N GLU A 77 2.59 -13.56 -11.01
CA GLU A 77 3.87 -13.96 -11.62
C GLU A 77 5.06 -13.36 -10.87
N ALA A 78 5.00 -12.08 -10.52
CA ALA A 78 6.04 -11.40 -9.76
C ALA A 78 6.22 -12.03 -8.36
N VAL A 79 5.14 -12.34 -7.67
CA VAL A 79 5.18 -13.01 -6.36
C VAL A 79 5.86 -14.38 -6.49
N ASN A 80 5.46 -15.20 -7.45
CA ASN A 80 6.04 -16.53 -7.65
C ASN A 80 7.53 -16.50 -8.00
N ARG A 81 8.00 -15.43 -8.64
CA ARG A 81 9.40 -15.27 -9.02
C ARG A 81 10.26 -14.68 -7.90
N ILE A 82 9.73 -13.73 -7.14
CA ILE A 82 10.47 -12.94 -6.15
C ILE A 82 10.47 -13.61 -4.78
N MET A 83 9.35 -14.21 -4.39
CA MET A 83 9.23 -14.80 -3.05
C MET A 83 10.02 -16.10 -2.98
N PRO A 84 10.86 -16.25 -1.93
CA PRO A 84 11.59 -17.50 -1.73
C PRO A 84 10.64 -18.62 -1.33
N PRO A 85 10.94 -19.88 -1.70
CA PRO A 85 10.08 -21.03 -1.36
C PRO A 85 9.82 -21.18 0.13
N GLU A 86 10.78 -20.79 0.98
CA GLU A 86 10.69 -20.84 2.44
C GLU A 86 9.62 -19.92 3.02
N ALA A 87 9.21 -18.89 2.26
CA ALA A 87 8.15 -17.98 2.68
C ALA A 87 6.77 -18.69 2.71
N GLU A 88 6.59 -19.76 1.90
CA GLU A 88 5.35 -20.51 1.78
C GLU A 88 4.13 -19.60 1.66
N VAL A 89 4.07 -18.84 0.55
CA VAL A 89 2.95 -17.93 0.28
C VAL A 89 1.70 -18.75 0.00
N ARG A 90 0.70 -18.66 0.90
CA ARG A 90 -0.56 -19.42 0.80
C ARG A 90 -1.64 -18.68 0.02
N ASN A 91 -1.73 -17.37 0.23
CA ASN A 91 -2.75 -16.54 -0.40
C ASN A 91 -2.18 -15.18 -0.79
N ILE A 92 -2.73 -14.65 -1.88
CA ILE A 92 -2.43 -13.30 -2.40
C ILE A 92 -3.76 -12.56 -2.52
N TRP A 93 -3.86 -11.41 -1.86
CA TRP A 93 -5.05 -10.58 -1.87
C TRP A 93 -4.72 -9.20 -2.44
N LEU A 94 -5.51 -8.75 -3.42
CA LEU A 94 -5.35 -7.41 -3.98
C LEU A 94 -6.50 -6.52 -3.53
N ASP A 95 -6.16 -5.32 -3.05
CA ASP A 95 -7.12 -4.25 -2.76
C ASP A 95 -6.82 -3.03 -3.64
N PRO A 96 -7.45 -2.93 -4.81
CA PRO A 96 -7.20 -1.83 -5.74
C PRO A 96 -7.55 -0.45 -5.17
N ALA A 97 -8.50 -0.37 -4.23
CA ALA A 97 -8.88 0.89 -3.62
C ALA A 97 -7.79 1.43 -2.69
N LEU A 98 -7.06 0.54 -2.02
CA LEU A 98 -5.93 0.90 -1.17
C LEU A 98 -4.59 0.78 -1.90
N CYS A 99 -4.56 0.26 -3.13
CA CYS A 99 -3.35 -0.08 -3.89
C CYS A 99 -2.43 -1.00 -3.07
N GLU A 100 -3.02 -1.98 -2.37
CA GLU A 100 -2.31 -2.90 -1.49
C GLU A 100 -2.43 -4.33 -2.00
N VAL A 101 -1.31 -5.06 -1.99
CA VAL A 101 -1.27 -6.52 -2.09
C VAL A 101 -0.91 -7.07 -0.72
N ILE A 102 -1.66 -8.05 -0.25
CA ILE A 102 -1.46 -8.71 1.03
C ILE A 102 -1.05 -10.15 0.75
N LEU A 103 0.13 -10.52 1.21
CA LEU A 103 0.67 -11.88 1.12
C LEU A 103 0.49 -12.58 2.46
N GLU A 104 -0.29 -13.65 2.49
CA GLU A 104 -0.36 -14.54 3.66
C GLU A 104 0.69 -15.64 3.51
N CYS A 105 1.65 -15.67 4.42
CA CYS A 105 2.82 -16.54 4.38
C CYS A 105 2.98 -17.32 5.69
N ASP A 106 3.53 -18.53 5.63
CA ASP A 106 3.88 -19.29 6.84
C ASP A 106 5.09 -18.68 7.53
N ASP A 107 6.09 -18.23 6.75
CA ASP A 107 7.22 -17.48 7.26
C ASP A 107 7.26 -16.04 6.69
N PRO A 108 6.65 -15.06 7.38
CA PRO A 108 6.69 -13.66 7.00
C PRO A 108 8.08 -13.06 6.96
N ALA A 109 9.03 -13.58 7.76
CA ALA A 109 10.39 -13.04 7.79
C ALA A 109 11.13 -13.33 6.48
N SER A 110 11.01 -14.57 5.98
CA SER A 110 11.53 -14.96 4.66
C SER A 110 10.85 -14.21 3.53
N ALA A 111 9.53 -14.00 3.60
CA ALA A 111 8.80 -13.20 2.61
C ALA A 111 9.26 -11.73 2.56
N VAL A 112 9.51 -11.12 3.71
CA VAL A 112 10.03 -9.74 3.79
C VAL A 112 11.46 -9.67 3.26
N GLY A 113 12.29 -10.66 3.59
CA GLY A 113 13.70 -10.73 3.23
C GLY A 113 14.58 -9.74 4.00
N PRO A 114 15.92 -9.82 3.81
CA PRO A 114 16.88 -8.98 4.50
C PRO A 114 16.62 -7.50 4.20
N LYS A 115 16.39 -6.69 5.24
CA LYS A 115 16.08 -5.26 5.15
C LYS A 115 14.86 -4.95 4.24
N GLY A 116 13.94 -5.90 4.07
CA GLY A 116 12.76 -5.74 3.21
C GLY A 116 13.05 -5.90 1.72
N ALA A 117 14.10 -6.59 1.34
CA ALA A 117 14.55 -6.70 -0.05
C ALA A 117 13.45 -7.26 -0.97
N HIS A 118 12.77 -8.34 -0.57
CA HIS A 118 11.78 -8.99 -1.42
C HIS A 118 10.51 -8.12 -1.57
N VAL A 119 10.01 -7.55 -0.47
CA VAL A 119 8.82 -6.67 -0.53
C VAL A 119 9.10 -5.38 -1.28
N ASN A 120 10.33 -4.83 -1.18
CA ASN A 120 10.71 -3.65 -1.95
C ASN A 120 10.81 -3.96 -3.44
N LEU A 121 11.43 -5.09 -3.81
CA LEU A 121 11.54 -5.53 -5.19
C LEU A 121 10.14 -5.76 -5.81
N LEU A 122 9.26 -6.46 -5.09
CA LEU A 122 7.88 -6.69 -5.54
C LEU A 122 7.12 -5.38 -5.72
N ARG A 123 7.27 -4.45 -4.77
CA ARG A 123 6.66 -3.11 -4.87
C ARG A 123 7.18 -2.34 -6.08
N ASP A 124 8.49 -2.32 -6.28
CA ASP A 124 9.13 -1.54 -7.34
C ASP A 124 8.77 -2.09 -8.73
N GLU A 125 8.55 -3.39 -8.82
CA GLU A 125 8.18 -4.06 -10.06
C GLU A 125 6.68 -3.94 -10.38
N THR A 126 5.82 -4.14 -9.38
CA THR A 126 4.36 -4.18 -9.60
C THR A 126 3.65 -2.86 -9.34
N GLY A 127 4.31 -1.93 -8.67
CA GLY A 127 3.72 -0.67 -8.22
C GLY A 127 2.79 -0.78 -7.01
N TRP A 128 2.52 -1.99 -6.51
CA TRP A 128 1.63 -2.21 -5.37
C TRP A 128 2.33 -2.01 -4.03
N LEU A 129 1.60 -1.51 -3.03
CA LEU A 129 2.06 -1.56 -1.65
C LEU A 129 1.95 -2.99 -1.12
N VAL A 130 3.06 -3.54 -0.66
CA VAL A 130 3.12 -4.94 -0.21
C VAL A 130 2.97 -5.00 1.31
N LYS A 131 2.02 -5.80 1.76
CA LYS A 131 1.86 -6.22 3.15
C LYS A 131 2.09 -7.70 3.26
N VAL A 132 2.82 -8.12 4.30
CA VAL A 132 3.02 -9.52 4.62
C VAL A 132 2.32 -9.82 5.94
N GLU A 133 1.46 -10.82 5.93
CA GLU A 133 0.74 -11.31 7.10
C GLU A 133 1.08 -12.78 7.33
N ARG A 134 1.12 -13.21 8.60
CA ARG A 134 1.32 -14.62 8.91
C ARG A 134 0.05 -15.39 8.58
N ALA A 135 0.21 -16.48 7.84
CA ALA A 135 -0.86 -17.43 7.62
C ALA A 135 -1.24 -18.12 8.96
N PRO A 136 -2.51 -18.34 9.24
CA PRO A 136 -2.93 -19.02 10.45
C PRO A 136 -2.49 -20.48 10.42
N ALA A 137 -1.97 -20.98 11.55
CA ALA A 137 -1.49 -22.37 11.69
C ALA A 137 -2.60 -23.41 11.45
N ARG A 138 -3.84 -23.06 11.73
CA ARG A 138 -5.04 -23.84 11.38
C ARG A 138 -6.13 -22.91 10.89
N GLU A 139 -6.76 -23.28 9.79
CA GLU A 139 -7.93 -22.57 9.32
C GLU A 139 -9.11 -22.82 10.26
N SER A 140 -9.51 -21.79 10.97
CA SER A 140 -10.76 -21.81 11.73
C SER A 140 -11.91 -21.31 10.87
N ARG A 141 -13.16 -21.69 11.23
CA ARG A 141 -14.36 -21.16 10.58
C ARG A 141 -14.38 -19.63 10.59
N THR A 142 -14.00 -19.03 11.70
CA THR A 142 -13.90 -17.57 11.85
C THR A 142 -12.90 -16.94 10.86
N GLN A 143 -11.76 -17.59 10.63
CA GLN A 143 -10.76 -17.09 9.66
C GLN A 143 -11.24 -17.21 8.22
N HIS A 144 -11.92 -18.31 7.89
CA HIS A 144 -12.57 -18.45 6.59
C HIS A 144 -13.61 -17.34 6.37
N ASP A 145 -14.42 -17.03 7.39
CA ASP A 145 -15.42 -15.96 7.33
C ASP A 145 -14.76 -14.58 7.21
N ILE A 146 -13.65 -14.33 7.91
CA ILE A 146 -12.86 -13.08 7.79
C ILE A 146 -12.29 -12.92 6.38
N ARG A 147 -11.75 -14.01 5.79
CA ARG A 147 -11.22 -13.98 4.41
C ARG A 147 -12.32 -13.70 3.40
N ARG A 148 -13.45 -14.40 3.53
CA ARG A 148 -14.61 -14.14 2.67
C ARG A 148 -15.06 -12.69 2.76
N TYR A 149 -15.23 -12.17 3.97
CA TYR A 149 -15.62 -10.78 4.20
C TYR A 149 -14.59 -9.79 3.64
N ARG A 150 -13.29 -10.04 3.80
CA ARG A 150 -12.21 -9.22 3.22
C ARG A 150 -12.33 -9.16 1.69
N LYS A 151 -12.58 -10.31 1.05
CA LYS A 151 -12.78 -10.39 -0.40
C LYS A 151 -14.01 -9.61 -0.84
N GLU A 152 -15.14 -9.83 -0.20
CA GLU A 152 -16.39 -9.10 -0.48
C GLU A 152 -16.19 -7.58 -0.35
N MET A 153 -15.53 -7.13 0.70
CA MET A 153 -15.22 -5.71 0.90
C MET A 153 -14.27 -5.13 -0.16
N ALA A 154 -13.30 -5.92 -0.63
CA ALA A 154 -12.40 -5.49 -1.71
C ALA A 154 -13.15 -5.39 -3.05
N ASP A 155 -14.01 -6.37 -3.35
CA ASP A 155 -14.84 -6.38 -4.57
C ASP A 155 -15.86 -5.22 -4.56
N ASP A 156 -16.48 -4.95 -3.42
CA ASP A 156 -17.38 -3.80 -3.25
C ASP A 156 -16.64 -2.48 -3.49
N ARG A 157 -15.45 -2.31 -2.90
CA ARG A 157 -14.62 -1.11 -3.15
C ARG A 157 -14.21 -0.99 -4.61
N LYS A 158 -13.83 -2.11 -5.26
CA LYS A 158 -13.50 -2.14 -6.69
C LYS A 158 -14.70 -1.72 -7.54
N SER A 159 -15.88 -2.22 -7.21
CA SER A 159 -17.14 -1.86 -7.88
C SER A 159 -17.46 -0.38 -7.74
N LEU A 160 -17.34 0.17 -6.54
CA LEU A 160 -17.58 1.59 -6.28
C LEU A 160 -16.56 2.49 -6.95
N LEU A 161 -15.28 2.10 -7.00
CA LEU A 161 -14.25 2.81 -7.78
C LEU A 161 -14.58 2.85 -9.26
N LYS A 162 -15.03 1.73 -9.83
CA LYS A 162 -15.46 1.66 -11.24
C LYS A 162 -16.67 2.56 -11.50
N LYS A 163 -17.59 2.66 -10.54
CA LYS A 163 -18.84 3.45 -10.67
C LYS A 163 -18.59 4.95 -10.49
N PHE A 164 -17.73 5.35 -9.55
CA PHE A 164 -17.58 6.75 -9.16
C PHE A 164 -16.22 7.36 -9.53
N GLY A 165 -15.25 6.56 -9.98
CA GLY A 165 -13.91 7.03 -10.36
C GLY A 165 -13.10 7.65 -9.23
N THR A 166 -13.54 7.49 -7.98
CA THR A 166 -12.92 8.08 -6.80
C THR A 166 -12.50 7.02 -5.80
N ARG A 167 -11.42 7.27 -5.06
CA ARG A 167 -11.00 6.44 -3.93
C ARG A 167 -12.00 6.54 -2.80
N ILE A 168 -12.37 5.39 -2.28
CA ILE A 168 -13.23 5.28 -1.11
C ILE A 168 -12.34 5.19 0.10
N TYR A 169 -12.50 6.16 0.99
CA TYR A 169 -11.78 6.18 2.25
C TYR A 169 -12.51 5.31 3.26
N ARG A 170 -11.74 4.53 4.05
CA ARG A 170 -12.30 3.94 5.27
C ARG A 170 -12.68 5.07 6.22
N PRO A 171 -13.89 5.02 6.81
CA PRO A 171 -14.27 5.93 7.88
C PRO A 171 -13.37 5.79 9.11
#